data_1cb3522322539e0cdf6302bd7cfbcd37
#
_entry.id   1cb3522322539e0cdf6302bd7cfbcd37
#
_cell.length_a   1.000
_cell.length_b   1.000
_cell.length_c   1.000
_cell.angle_alpha   90.00
_cell.angle_beta   90.00
_cell.angle_gamma   90.00
#
_symmetry.space_group_name_H-M   'P 1'
#
loop_
_entity.id
_entity.type
_entity.pdbx_description
1 polymer ?
#
loop_
_entity_poly.entity_id
_entity_poly.type
_entity_poly.pdbx_seq_one_letter_code
_entity_poly.pdbx_strand_id
1 'polypeptide(L)'
;MNRPTFVEIDLKALDFNLKSLKSSVHSAKFFPVVKADAYGHGIDKITKHIQSKVDGFCVATSEEAIYLRSKSKKPILDLEGPYDLADMKALLKNNIEFVIHSSRQLNFLKQIKTVSYTHLTLPTNREV
;
A
#
# COMPACT_ATOMS: atom_id res chain seq x y z
N MET A 1 24.92 -18.70 18.40
CA MET A 1 24.61 -17.95 19.65
C MET A 1 23.29 -17.21 19.41
N ASN A 2 22.26 -17.59 20.13
CA ASN A 2 20.95 -16.92 19.99
C ASN A 2 20.94 -15.63 20.80
N ARG A 3 20.54 -14.52 20.16
CA ARG A 3 20.31 -13.27 20.90
C ARG A 3 19.15 -13.47 21.89
N PRO A 4 19.28 -12.99 23.14
CA PRO A 4 18.21 -13.09 24.12
C PRO A 4 17.03 -12.16 23.85
N THR A 5 17.15 -11.27 22.84
CA THR A 5 16.11 -10.30 22.47
C THR A 5 15.25 -10.86 21.34
N PHE A 6 13.95 -10.85 21.54
CA PHE A 6 12.97 -11.25 20.54
C PHE A 6 11.80 -10.26 20.48
N VAL A 7 11.06 -10.29 19.39
CA VAL A 7 9.82 -9.52 19.23
C VAL A 7 8.67 -10.53 19.21
N GLU A 8 7.70 -10.30 20.09
CA GLU A 8 6.46 -11.07 20.14
C GLU A 8 5.31 -10.24 19.55
N ILE A 9 4.61 -10.80 18.56
CA ILE A 9 3.48 -10.14 17.90
C ILE A 9 2.18 -10.76 18.39
N ASP A 10 1.39 -9.97 19.10
CA ASP A 10 0.06 -10.38 19.55
C ASP A 10 -0.99 -10.11 18.45
N LEU A 11 -1.36 -11.16 17.73
CA LEU A 11 -2.35 -11.09 16.67
C LEU A 11 -3.77 -10.81 17.19
N LYS A 12 -4.08 -11.14 18.44
CA LYS A 12 -5.39 -10.83 19.04
C LYS A 12 -5.49 -9.34 19.33
N ALA A 13 -4.41 -8.73 19.81
CA ALA A 13 -4.35 -7.27 19.99
C ALA A 13 -4.46 -6.55 18.65
N LEU A 14 -3.83 -7.07 17.59
CA LEU A 14 -3.99 -6.54 16.23
C LEU A 14 -5.45 -6.61 15.75
N ASP A 15 -6.12 -7.74 15.96
CA ASP A 15 -7.54 -7.90 15.60
C ASP A 15 -8.44 -6.93 16.36
N PHE A 16 -8.20 -6.73 17.65
CA PHE A 16 -8.92 -5.78 18.46
C PHE A 16 -8.74 -4.35 17.93
N ASN A 17 -7.50 -3.95 17.66
CA ASN A 17 -7.19 -2.62 17.12
C ASN A 17 -7.84 -2.40 15.74
N LEU A 18 -7.75 -3.39 14.86
CA LEU A 18 -8.36 -3.33 13.52
C LEU A 18 -9.89 -3.16 13.61
N LYS A 19 -10.54 -3.94 14.46
CA LYS A 19 -11.99 -3.85 14.69
C LYS A 19 -12.38 -2.48 15.23
N SER A 20 -11.63 -1.96 16.20
CA SER A 20 -11.88 -0.65 16.81
C SER A 20 -11.77 0.47 15.76
N LEU A 21 -10.71 0.48 14.95
CA LEU A 21 -10.52 1.47 13.90
C LEU A 21 -11.61 1.39 12.82
N LYS A 22 -11.95 0.19 12.37
CA LYS A 22 -13.02 -0.01 11.37
C LYS A 22 -14.39 0.45 11.87
N SER A 23 -14.69 0.30 13.13
CA SER A 23 -15.95 0.78 13.71
C SER A 23 -16.09 2.30 13.67
N SER A 24 -14.97 3.03 13.59
CA SER A 24 -14.94 4.50 13.53
C SER A 24 -15.08 5.07 12.11
N VAL A 25 -14.92 4.26 11.08
CA VAL A 25 -14.91 4.72 9.66
C VAL A 25 -16.16 4.31 8.87
N HIS A 26 -17.14 3.72 9.51
CA HIS A 26 -18.44 3.31 8.96
C HIS A 26 -18.42 2.75 7.52
N SER A 27 -18.62 3.59 6.52
CA SER A 27 -18.76 3.19 5.12
C SER A 27 -17.45 3.32 4.30
N ALA A 28 -16.37 3.83 4.89
CA ALA A 28 -15.11 4.00 4.17
C ALA A 28 -14.37 2.67 3.98
N LYS A 29 -13.69 2.54 2.86
CA LYS A 29 -12.74 1.43 2.65
C LYS A 29 -11.56 1.57 3.58
N PHE A 30 -11.08 0.45 4.11
CA PHE A 30 -10.00 0.42 5.09
C PHE A 30 -8.74 -0.20 4.49
N PHE A 31 -7.69 0.62 4.39
CA PHE A 31 -6.38 0.26 3.82
C PHE A 31 -5.30 0.47 4.88
N PRO A 32 -4.94 -0.55 5.68
CA PRO A 32 -3.84 -0.42 6.63
C PRO A 32 -2.51 -0.18 5.94
N VAL A 33 -1.69 0.66 6.55
CA VAL A 33 -0.32 0.94 6.09
C VAL A 33 0.61 -0.12 6.65
N VAL A 34 1.29 -0.86 5.76
CA VAL A 34 2.18 -1.98 6.09
C VAL A 34 3.61 -1.79 5.57
N LYS A 35 3.99 -0.54 5.31
CA LYS A 35 5.35 -0.16 4.90
C LYS A 35 6.40 -0.53 5.95
N ALA A 36 7.68 -0.53 5.56
CA ALA A 36 8.82 -0.83 6.43
C ALA A 36 8.64 -2.15 7.18
N ASP A 37 8.34 -3.23 6.44
CA ASP A 37 8.09 -4.57 6.99
C ASP A 37 6.95 -4.57 8.03
N ALA A 38 5.84 -3.88 7.75
CA ALA A 38 4.76 -3.61 8.69
C ALA A 38 5.27 -2.94 9.98
N TYR A 39 6.11 -1.90 9.83
CA TYR A 39 6.79 -1.22 10.93
C TYR A 39 7.61 -2.18 11.81
N GLY A 40 8.27 -3.15 11.21
CA GLY A 40 9.08 -4.15 11.90
C GLY A 40 8.29 -5.33 12.51
N HIS A 41 6.99 -5.40 12.28
CA HIS A 41 6.15 -6.50 12.78
C HIS A 41 6.14 -7.74 11.85
N GLY A 42 6.73 -7.63 10.65
CA GLY A 42 6.77 -8.70 9.66
C GLY A 42 5.58 -8.65 8.70
N ILE A 43 5.79 -8.06 7.52
CA ILE A 43 4.74 -7.82 6.52
C ILE A 43 4.01 -9.11 6.11
N ASP A 44 4.72 -10.22 5.95
CA ASP A 44 4.13 -11.50 5.52
C ASP A 44 3.12 -12.04 6.53
N LYS A 45 3.48 -12.03 7.83
CA LYS A 45 2.61 -12.52 8.90
C LYS A 45 1.40 -11.61 9.09
N ILE A 46 1.64 -10.29 9.13
CA ILE A 46 0.61 -9.29 9.35
C ILE A 46 -0.39 -9.33 8.19
N THR A 47 0.06 -9.20 6.95
CA THR A 47 -0.84 -9.15 5.79
C THR A 47 -1.62 -10.45 5.59
N LYS A 48 -0.97 -11.60 5.77
CA LYS A 48 -1.65 -12.91 5.74
C LYS A 48 -2.77 -12.98 6.77
N HIS A 49 -2.55 -12.45 7.97
CA HIS A 49 -3.53 -12.49 9.06
C HIS A 49 -4.74 -11.57 8.83
N ILE A 50 -4.50 -10.36 8.28
CA ILE A 50 -5.55 -9.34 8.17
C ILE A 50 -6.18 -9.21 6.78
N GLN A 51 -5.63 -9.82 5.72
CA GLN A 51 -6.10 -9.60 4.35
C GLN A 51 -7.58 -9.88 4.12
N SER A 52 -8.19 -10.83 4.83
CA SER A 52 -9.63 -11.09 4.76
C SER A 52 -10.49 -10.04 5.46
N LYS A 53 -9.88 -9.20 6.29
CA LYS A 53 -10.54 -8.22 7.16
C LYS A 53 -10.40 -6.78 6.66
N VAL A 54 -9.67 -6.56 5.57
CA VAL A 54 -9.35 -5.23 5.01
C VAL A 54 -9.70 -5.14 3.53
N ASP A 55 -9.82 -3.93 3.01
CA ASP A 55 -10.17 -3.70 1.60
C ASP A 55 -8.95 -3.68 0.69
N GLY A 56 -7.80 -3.33 1.23
CA GLY A 56 -6.51 -3.26 0.53
C GLY A 56 -5.38 -2.96 1.51
N PHE A 57 -4.23 -2.59 0.98
CA PHE A 57 -3.04 -2.24 1.76
C PHE A 57 -2.39 -0.99 1.21
N CYS A 58 -1.74 -0.22 2.08
CA CYS A 58 -0.85 0.86 1.67
C CYS A 58 0.60 0.52 2.02
N VAL A 59 1.51 0.88 1.13
CA VAL A 59 2.96 0.81 1.32
C VAL A 59 3.60 2.13 0.91
N ALA A 60 4.89 2.32 1.20
CA ALA A 60 5.56 3.56 0.84
C ALA A 60 6.12 3.55 -0.57
N THR A 61 6.71 2.44 -1.00
CA THR A 61 7.56 2.38 -2.20
C THR A 61 7.10 1.33 -3.21
N SER A 62 7.54 1.51 -4.45
CA SER A 62 7.29 0.56 -5.54
C SER A 62 7.83 -0.85 -5.23
N GLU A 63 8.99 -0.95 -4.58
CA GLU A 63 9.56 -2.24 -4.19
C GLU A 63 8.67 -2.99 -3.20
N GLU A 64 8.21 -2.28 -2.15
CA GLU A 64 7.28 -2.84 -1.16
C GLU A 64 5.97 -3.27 -1.81
N ALA A 65 5.45 -2.46 -2.74
CA ALA A 65 4.21 -2.73 -3.44
C ALA A 65 4.31 -3.99 -4.33
N ILE A 66 5.39 -4.12 -5.10
CA ILE A 66 5.65 -5.28 -5.95
C ILE A 66 5.86 -6.54 -5.10
N TYR A 67 6.62 -6.42 -4.00
CA TYR A 67 6.79 -7.53 -3.07
C TYR A 67 5.45 -8.00 -2.50
N LEU A 68 4.63 -7.07 -2.00
CA LEU A 68 3.33 -7.39 -1.43
C LEU A 68 2.36 -7.96 -2.48
N ARG A 69 2.43 -7.51 -3.74
CA ARG A 69 1.64 -8.06 -4.85
C ARG A 69 1.91 -9.55 -5.06
N SER A 70 3.13 -10.02 -4.85
CA SER A 70 3.46 -11.45 -4.92
C SER A 70 2.78 -12.29 -3.83
N LYS A 71 2.32 -11.67 -2.75
CA LYS A 71 1.70 -12.31 -1.58
C LYS A 71 0.19 -12.10 -1.48
N SER A 72 -0.33 -11.02 -2.07
CA SER A 72 -1.74 -10.64 -1.94
C SER A 72 -2.34 -10.19 -3.26
N LYS A 73 -3.59 -10.59 -3.49
CA LYS A 73 -4.41 -10.13 -4.61
C LYS A 73 -5.25 -8.89 -4.27
N LYS A 74 -5.20 -8.43 -3.04
CA LYS A 74 -5.92 -7.24 -2.59
C LYS A 74 -5.42 -5.98 -3.32
N PRO A 75 -6.23 -4.94 -3.45
CA PRO A 75 -5.75 -3.62 -3.87
C PRO A 75 -4.54 -3.17 -3.05
N ILE A 76 -3.54 -2.62 -3.72
CA ILE A 76 -2.33 -2.07 -3.09
C ILE A 76 -2.15 -0.65 -3.59
N LEU A 77 -1.91 0.27 -2.66
CA LEU A 77 -1.64 1.68 -2.92
C LEU A 77 -0.20 2.01 -2.50
N ASP A 78 0.60 2.42 -3.47
CA ASP A 78 1.93 3.00 -3.27
C ASP A 78 1.78 4.50 -2.95
N LEU A 79 2.17 4.90 -1.75
CA LEU A 79 1.92 6.26 -1.22
C LEU A 79 2.91 7.30 -1.76
N GLU A 80 4.15 6.92 -2.02
CA GLU A 80 5.17 7.83 -2.55
C GLU A 80 5.07 7.96 -4.08
N GLY A 81 4.51 6.94 -4.71
CA GLY A 81 4.41 6.87 -6.17
C GLY A 81 5.75 6.59 -6.84
N PRO A 82 5.76 6.49 -8.18
CA PRO A 82 6.95 6.09 -8.92
C PRO A 82 8.07 7.13 -8.85
N TYR A 83 9.29 6.67 -8.65
CA TYR A 83 10.49 7.52 -8.67
C TYR A 83 10.97 7.83 -10.09
N ASP A 84 10.72 6.91 -11.03
CA ASP A 84 11.05 7.07 -12.43
C ASP A 84 10.03 6.37 -13.35
N LEU A 85 10.30 6.41 -14.65
CA LEU A 85 9.43 5.80 -15.66
C LEU A 85 9.42 4.27 -15.60
N ALA A 86 10.52 3.65 -15.18
CA ALA A 86 10.61 2.20 -15.05
C ALA A 86 9.75 1.70 -13.89
N ASP A 87 9.81 2.40 -12.75
CA ASP A 87 8.93 2.15 -11.60
C ASP A 87 7.46 2.27 -11.98
N MET A 88 7.09 3.35 -12.68
CA MET A 88 5.70 3.55 -13.11
C MET A 88 5.20 2.39 -13.98
N LYS A 89 6.03 1.94 -14.93
CA LYS A 89 5.69 0.79 -15.78
C LYS A 89 5.55 -0.50 -14.97
N ALA A 90 6.41 -0.69 -13.97
CA ALA A 90 6.35 -1.86 -13.09
C ALA A 90 5.08 -1.86 -12.23
N LEU A 91 4.71 -0.73 -11.65
CA LEU A 91 3.47 -0.56 -10.88
C LEU A 91 2.24 -0.87 -11.73
N LEU A 92 2.16 -0.30 -12.93
CA LEU A 92 1.05 -0.55 -13.87
C LEU A 92 0.97 -2.01 -14.30
N LYS A 93 2.11 -2.63 -14.64
CA LYS A 93 2.18 -4.04 -15.02
C LYS A 93 1.66 -4.97 -13.93
N ASN A 94 1.90 -4.61 -12.67
CA ASN A 94 1.48 -5.40 -11.51
C ASN A 94 0.11 -4.98 -10.95
N ASN A 95 -0.63 -4.12 -11.64
CA ASN A 95 -1.93 -3.61 -11.21
C ASN A 95 -1.89 -3.05 -9.78
N ILE A 96 -0.94 -2.15 -9.54
CA ILE A 96 -0.74 -1.43 -8.28
C ILE A 96 -1.18 0.01 -8.48
N GLU A 97 -2.02 0.48 -7.57
CA GLU A 97 -2.42 1.89 -7.50
C GLU A 97 -1.29 2.72 -6.89
N PHE A 98 -1.14 3.96 -7.33
CA PHE A 98 -0.09 4.84 -6.79
C PHE A 98 -0.53 6.29 -6.78
N VAL A 99 0.06 7.05 -5.86
CA VAL A 99 -0.17 8.49 -5.73
C VAL A 99 0.72 9.24 -6.73
N ILE A 100 0.14 10.23 -7.39
CA ILE A 100 0.89 11.24 -8.17
C ILE A 100 0.81 12.55 -7.42
N HIS A 101 1.94 13.05 -6.96
CA HIS A 101 2.02 14.28 -6.15
C HIS A 101 3.02 15.30 -6.71
N SER A 102 3.58 15.06 -7.89
CA SER A 102 4.52 15.99 -8.53
C SER A 102 4.34 16.07 -10.03
N SER A 103 4.73 17.22 -10.62
CA SER A 103 4.75 17.40 -12.07
C SER A 103 5.69 16.41 -12.76
N ARG A 104 6.78 16.00 -12.08
CA ARG A 104 7.70 14.99 -12.60
C ARG A 104 6.98 13.65 -12.79
N GLN A 105 6.26 13.17 -11.80
CA GLN A 105 5.48 11.93 -11.91
C GLN A 105 4.37 12.03 -12.96
N LEU A 106 3.71 13.19 -13.06
CA LEU A 106 2.73 13.42 -14.11
C LEU A 106 3.37 13.35 -15.52
N ASN A 107 4.60 13.81 -15.69
CA ASN A 107 5.31 13.71 -16.96
C ASN A 107 5.67 12.25 -17.32
N PHE A 108 5.95 11.38 -16.34
CA PHE A 108 6.11 9.94 -16.62
C PHE A 108 4.82 9.35 -17.19
N LEU A 109 3.70 9.72 -16.63
CA LEU A 109 2.39 9.25 -17.09
C LEU A 109 2.11 9.66 -18.54
N LYS A 110 2.44 10.89 -18.92
CA LYS A 110 2.30 11.40 -20.30
C LYS A 110 3.14 10.64 -21.32
N GLN A 111 4.26 10.03 -20.89
CA GLN A 111 5.15 9.24 -21.76
C GLN A 111 4.61 7.82 -22.01
N ILE A 112 3.63 7.37 -21.23
CA ILE A 112 3.05 6.04 -21.38
C ILE A 112 1.85 6.15 -22.34
N LYS A 113 2.02 5.68 -23.58
CA LYS A 113 1.04 5.84 -24.67
C LYS A 113 -0.28 5.08 -24.48
N THR A 114 -0.33 4.10 -23.59
CA THR A 114 -1.50 3.25 -23.38
C THR A 114 -1.71 3.03 -21.89
N VAL A 115 -2.46 3.91 -21.26
CA VAL A 115 -2.85 3.75 -19.86
C VAL A 115 -4.36 3.79 -19.80
N SER A 116 -4.95 2.75 -19.25
CA SER A 116 -6.35 2.80 -18.83
C SER A 116 -6.42 3.70 -17.60
N TYR A 117 -6.97 4.88 -17.75
CA TYR A 117 -7.11 5.89 -16.68
C TYR A 117 -8.15 5.53 -15.61
N THR A 118 -8.71 4.34 -15.64
CA THR A 118 -9.82 3.92 -14.77
C THR A 118 -9.50 3.87 -13.28
N HIS A 119 -8.23 3.98 -12.89
CA HIS A 119 -7.79 3.88 -11.49
C HIS A 119 -6.95 5.06 -11.00
N LEU A 120 -6.94 6.17 -11.73
CA LEU A 120 -6.20 7.37 -11.33
C LEU A 120 -7.08 8.22 -10.43
N THR A 121 -6.76 8.23 -9.13
CA THR A 121 -7.32 9.22 -8.20
C THR A 121 -6.33 10.36 -8.11
N LEU A 122 -6.62 11.47 -8.78
CA LEU A 122 -5.86 12.70 -8.58
C LEU A 122 -6.32 13.35 -7.26
N PRO A 123 -5.41 13.70 -6.34
CA PRO A 123 -5.78 14.55 -5.23
C PRO A 123 -6.28 15.88 -5.81
N THR A 124 -7.54 16.21 -5.55
CA THR A 124 -8.07 17.53 -5.88
C THR A 124 -7.41 18.54 -4.96
N ASN A 125 -6.46 19.34 -5.50
CA ASN A 125 -6.06 20.58 -4.85
C ASN A 125 -7.30 21.47 -4.79
N ARG A 126 -7.96 21.49 -3.63
CA ARG A 126 -8.76 22.64 -3.27
C ARG A 126 -7.75 23.70 -2.83
N GLU A 127 -7.47 24.63 -3.72
CA GLU A 127 -6.92 25.90 -3.30
C GLU A 127 -7.90 26.50 -2.29
N VAL A 128 -7.39 26.74 -1.12
CA VAL A 128 -8.09 27.47 -0.08
C VAL A 128 -7.83 28.95 -0.30
#